data_37dd1cd2b0f9482a68849e0c450086f6
#
_entry.id   37dd1cd2b0f9482a68849e0c450086f6
#
_cell.length_a   1.000
_cell.length_b   1.000
_cell.length_c   1.000
_cell.angle_alpha   90.00
_cell.angle_beta   90.00
_cell.angle_gamma   90.00
#
_symmetry.space_group_name_H-M   'P 1'
#
loop_
_entity.id
_entity.type
_entity.pdbx_description
1 polymer ?
#
loop_
_entity_poly.entity_id
_entity_poly.type
_entity_poly.pdbx_seq_one_letter_code
_entity_poly.pdbx_strand_id
1 'polypeptide(L)'
;MTERHVSTNTLSGKVAAITGGSNGIGAATARLLAAQGAKIVVGYKNGEQRAHKLISELPGDGHIAAHIALEDSASVRGFAAAAEAAFGRTDIVVNSAGFTAPIKHSDLNALTDELLDSMLIANVRGPFSVIRAFTPMLRASGAGVVVSLSSISGFTGSGSSVAYCACKAALDTMTLSLARALGPEIRLMCVSPGAVATDFVAGRDRAALEKIAAATPLKRIVEPEDVADAVLACVMLKASTGGRIIVDGGRFLV
;
A
#
# COMPACT_ATOMS: atom_id res chain seq x y z
N MET A 1 24.14 -18.66 19.79
CA MET A 1 23.41 -17.99 18.73
C MET A 1 22.09 -18.70 18.61
N THR A 2 21.02 -18.14 19.14
CA THR A 2 19.67 -18.72 19.07
C THR A 2 19.12 -18.38 17.68
N GLU A 3 18.99 -19.37 16.82
CA GLU A 3 18.27 -19.25 15.55
C GLU A 3 16.83 -18.83 15.89
N ARG A 4 16.48 -17.58 15.56
CA ARG A 4 15.09 -17.18 15.54
C ARG A 4 14.43 -17.88 14.35
N HIS A 5 13.84 -19.03 14.57
CA HIS A 5 12.87 -19.58 13.63
C HIS A 5 11.80 -18.52 13.41
N VAL A 6 11.77 -17.91 12.21
CA VAL A 6 10.64 -17.10 11.78
C VAL A 6 9.46 -18.06 11.70
N SER A 7 8.57 -18.01 12.67
CA SER A 7 7.35 -18.81 12.69
C SER A 7 6.55 -18.50 11.41
N THR A 8 6.28 -19.51 10.60
CA THR A 8 5.56 -19.40 9.32
C THR A 8 4.07 -19.11 9.47
N ASN A 9 3.58 -18.78 10.67
CA ASN A 9 2.16 -18.54 10.95
C ASN A 9 1.93 -17.37 11.93
N THR A 10 2.74 -16.32 11.81
CA THR A 10 2.72 -15.17 12.74
C THR A 10 1.43 -14.34 12.65
N LEU A 11 0.65 -14.46 11.57
CA LEU A 11 -0.60 -13.74 11.32
C LEU A 11 -1.83 -14.67 11.33
N SER A 12 -1.70 -15.89 11.89
CA SER A 12 -2.85 -16.80 12.04
C SER A 12 -3.99 -16.13 12.81
N GLY A 13 -5.23 -16.26 12.28
CA GLY A 13 -6.43 -15.62 12.83
C GLY A 13 -6.53 -14.10 12.59
N LYS A 14 -5.60 -13.49 11.85
CA LYS A 14 -5.65 -12.08 11.43
C LYS A 14 -6.30 -11.93 10.06
N VAL A 15 -6.93 -10.78 9.84
CA VAL A 15 -7.56 -10.39 8.57
C VAL A 15 -6.85 -9.15 8.03
N ALA A 16 -6.40 -9.20 6.77
CA ALA A 16 -5.75 -8.11 6.07
C ALA A 16 -6.60 -7.66 4.86
N ALA A 17 -7.01 -6.40 4.84
CA ALA A 17 -7.68 -5.77 3.70
C ALA A 17 -6.68 -4.93 2.91
N ILE A 18 -6.57 -5.20 1.60
CA ILE A 18 -5.54 -4.61 0.73
C ILE A 18 -6.22 -3.95 -0.46
N THR A 19 -6.21 -2.62 -0.53
CA THR A 19 -6.68 -1.89 -1.71
C THR A 19 -5.67 -2.01 -2.85
N GLY A 20 -6.14 -2.17 -4.10
CA GLY A 20 -5.23 -2.43 -5.22
C GLY A 20 -4.49 -3.77 -5.08
N GLY A 21 -5.08 -4.72 -4.36
CA GLY A 21 -4.48 -6.03 -4.04
C GLY A 21 -4.35 -6.99 -5.21
N SER A 22 -4.92 -6.69 -6.38
CA SER A 22 -4.94 -7.60 -7.53
C SER A 22 -3.71 -7.51 -8.44
N ASN A 23 -2.77 -6.58 -8.20
CA ASN A 23 -1.58 -6.38 -9.05
C ASN A 23 -0.39 -5.81 -8.26
N GLY A 24 0.81 -5.92 -8.83
CA GLY A 24 2.04 -5.28 -8.36
C GLY A 24 2.30 -5.50 -6.86
N ILE A 25 2.62 -4.41 -6.16
CA ILE A 25 2.95 -4.43 -4.72
C ILE A 25 1.79 -4.98 -3.88
N GLY A 26 0.54 -4.63 -4.23
CA GLY A 26 -0.63 -5.13 -3.49
C GLY A 26 -0.77 -6.64 -3.57
N ALA A 27 -0.55 -7.23 -4.75
CA ALA A 27 -0.62 -8.68 -4.95
C ALA A 27 0.56 -9.40 -4.25
N ALA A 28 1.78 -8.87 -4.31
CA ALA A 28 2.92 -9.39 -3.58
C ALA A 28 2.67 -9.38 -2.06
N THR A 29 2.11 -8.26 -1.56
CA THR A 29 1.71 -8.13 -0.15
C THR A 29 0.64 -9.16 0.23
N ALA A 30 -0.38 -9.37 -0.62
CA ALA A 30 -1.42 -10.36 -0.37
C ALA A 30 -0.84 -11.78 -0.24
N ARG A 31 0.07 -12.17 -1.15
CA ARG A 31 0.76 -13.46 -1.09
C ARG A 31 1.58 -13.62 0.18
N LEU A 32 2.35 -12.61 0.53
CA LEU A 32 3.21 -12.67 1.71
C LEU A 32 2.40 -12.75 3.02
N LEU A 33 1.36 -11.91 3.17
CA LEU A 33 0.53 -11.94 4.39
C LEU A 33 -0.29 -13.24 4.49
N ALA A 34 -0.77 -13.80 3.36
CA ALA A 34 -1.42 -15.10 3.32
C ALA A 34 -0.45 -16.23 3.71
N ALA A 35 0.80 -16.20 3.23
CA ALA A 35 1.85 -17.14 3.61
C ALA A 35 2.21 -17.07 5.11
N GLN A 36 1.93 -15.92 5.77
CA GLN A 36 2.04 -15.77 7.22
C GLN A 36 0.75 -16.17 7.98
N GLY A 37 -0.26 -16.72 7.29
CA GLY A 37 -1.50 -17.24 7.89
C GLY A 37 -2.65 -16.24 7.98
N ALA A 38 -2.54 -15.03 7.41
CA ALA A 38 -3.63 -14.06 7.40
C ALA A 38 -4.72 -14.45 6.39
N LYS A 39 -5.98 -14.17 6.72
CA LYS A 39 -7.09 -14.10 5.74
C LYS A 39 -6.99 -12.80 4.97
N ILE A 40 -7.19 -12.83 3.66
CA ILE A 40 -6.97 -11.69 2.77
C ILE A 40 -8.30 -11.23 2.14
N VAL A 41 -8.52 -9.92 2.18
CA VAL A 41 -9.55 -9.23 1.38
C VAL A 41 -8.82 -8.45 0.28
N VAL A 42 -8.88 -8.95 -0.95
CA VAL A 42 -8.25 -8.34 -2.13
C VAL A 42 -9.19 -7.28 -2.71
N GLY A 43 -8.85 -6.01 -2.56
CA GLY A 43 -9.57 -4.89 -3.18
C GLY A 43 -9.17 -4.69 -4.64
N TYR A 44 -10.13 -4.61 -5.55
CA TYR A 44 -9.92 -4.32 -6.97
C TYR A 44 -10.91 -3.27 -7.49
N LYS A 45 -10.51 -2.49 -8.52
CA LYS A 45 -11.40 -1.61 -9.28
C LYS A 45 -11.77 -2.23 -10.64
N ASN A 46 -10.80 -2.43 -11.49
CA ASN A 46 -10.97 -2.97 -12.86
C ASN A 46 -10.33 -4.34 -13.06
N GLY A 47 -9.83 -4.96 -12.00
CA GLY A 47 -9.06 -6.21 -12.08
C GLY A 47 -9.77 -7.40 -11.45
N GLU A 48 -11.09 -7.56 -11.63
CA GLU A 48 -11.89 -8.62 -11.01
C GLU A 48 -11.33 -10.01 -11.27
N GLN A 49 -11.11 -10.36 -12.53
CA GLN A 49 -10.56 -11.68 -12.90
C GLN A 49 -9.18 -11.91 -12.27
N ARG A 50 -8.30 -10.89 -12.25
CA ARG A 50 -6.99 -11.00 -11.60
C ARG A 50 -7.12 -11.17 -10.08
N ALA A 51 -8.08 -10.48 -9.46
CA ALA A 51 -8.33 -10.62 -8.03
C ALA A 51 -8.83 -12.01 -7.67
N HIS A 52 -9.79 -12.55 -8.42
CA HIS A 52 -10.30 -13.92 -8.24
C HIS A 52 -9.23 -14.98 -8.50
N LYS A 53 -8.42 -14.82 -9.55
CA LYS A 53 -7.27 -15.70 -9.79
C LYS A 53 -6.29 -15.66 -8.62
N LEU A 54 -5.93 -14.44 -8.16
CA LEU A 54 -5.01 -14.30 -7.03
C LEU A 54 -5.50 -15.04 -5.79
N ILE A 55 -6.76 -14.81 -5.36
CA ILE A 55 -7.27 -15.45 -4.14
C ILE A 55 -7.32 -16.99 -4.24
N SER A 56 -7.47 -17.56 -5.44
CA SER A 56 -7.40 -19.01 -5.65
C SER A 56 -5.98 -19.56 -5.57
N GLU A 57 -4.96 -18.72 -5.69
CA GLU A 57 -3.54 -19.09 -5.64
C GLU A 57 -2.91 -18.82 -4.26
N LEU A 58 -3.59 -18.06 -3.37
CA LEU A 58 -3.05 -17.73 -2.05
C LEU A 58 -2.96 -18.95 -1.14
N PRO A 59 -1.91 -19.07 -0.33
CA PRO A 59 -1.83 -20.09 0.72
C PRO A 59 -2.97 -19.95 1.73
N GLY A 60 -3.56 -21.08 2.14
CA GLY A 60 -4.70 -21.11 3.05
C GLY A 60 -6.03 -21.11 2.30
N ASP A 61 -7.10 -20.73 2.97
CA ASP A 61 -8.47 -20.78 2.45
C ASP A 61 -9.28 -19.55 2.84
N GLY A 62 -10.48 -19.40 2.26
CA GLY A 62 -11.47 -18.39 2.66
C GLY A 62 -11.06 -16.95 2.36
N HIS A 63 -10.04 -16.71 1.52
CA HIS A 63 -9.73 -15.35 1.03
C HIS A 63 -10.86 -14.85 0.13
N ILE A 64 -11.12 -13.54 0.13
CA ILE A 64 -12.15 -12.94 -0.72
C ILE A 64 -11.60 -11.82 -1.59
N ALA A 65 -12.26 -11.57 -2.71
CA ALA A 65 -12.06 -10.40 -3.56
C ALA A 65 -13.31 -9.52 -3.48
N ALA A 66 -13.13 -8.20 -3.37
CA ALA A 66 -14.23 -7.26 -3.31
C ALA A 66 -13.91 -5.98 -4.09
N HIS A 67 -14.93 -5.42 -4.75
CA HIS A 67 -14.78 -4.20 -5.53
C HIS A 67 -14.55 -2.99 -4.63
N ILE A 68 -13.63 -2.11 -5.05
CA ILE A 68 -13.38 -0.81 -4.41
C ILE A 68 -12.95 0.24 -5.44
N ALA A 69 -13.71 1.33 -5.53
CA ALA A 69 -13.37 2.55 -6.29
C ALA A 69 -13.11 3.67 -5.28
N LEU A 70 -11.88 4.17 -5.20
CA LEU A 70 -11.46 5.15 -4.19
C LEU A 70 -12.13 6.52 -4.35
N GLU A 71 -12.58 6.83 -5.54
CA GLU A 71 -13.35 8.03 -5.86
C GLU A 71 -14.80 7.98 -5.34
N ASP A 72 -15.33 6.79 -5.09
CA ASP A 72 -16.69 6.58 -4.59
C ASP A 72 -16.69 6.13 -3.12
N SER A 73 -17.19 7.00 -2.25
CA SER A 73 -17.27 6.72 -0.82
C SER A 73 -18.25 5.59 -0.48
N ALA A 74 -19.26 5.31 -1.32
CA ALA A 74 -20.15 4.18 -1.12
C ALA A 74 -19.43 2.87 -1.42
N SER A 75 -18.65 2.82 -2.51
CA SER A 75 -17.80 1.68 -2.84
C SER A 75 -16.76 1.39 -1.75
N VAL A 76 -16.13 2.42 -1.15
CA VAL A 76 -15.20 2.24 -0.04
C VAL A 76 -15.90 1.62 1.19
N ARG A 77 -17.11 2.09 1.53
CA ARG A 77 -17.89 1.48 2.63
C ARG A 77 -18.31 0.05 2.31
N GLY A 78 -18.71 -0.23 1.06
CA GLY A 78 -19.05 -1.58 0.59
C GLY A 78 -17.87 -2.56 0.74
N PHE A 79 -16.64 -2.11 0.43
CA PHE A 79 -15.42 -2.91 0.64
C PHE A 79 -15.19 -3.26 2.12
N ALA A 80 -15.39 -2.30 3.03
CA ALA A 80 -15.29 -2.56 4.46
C ALA A 80 -16.41 -3.51 4.95
N ALA A 81 -17.65 -3.31 4.47
CA ALA A 81 -18.77 -4.18 4.79
C ALA A 81 -18.57 -5.63 4.29
N ALA A 82 -17.94 -5.81 3.12
CA ALA A 82 -17.60 -7.15 2.62
C ALA A 82 -16.58 -7.86 3.53
N ALA A 83 -15.57 -7.13 4.03
CA ALA A 83 -14.63 -7.68 5.01
C ALA A 83 -15.31 -8.06 6.33
N GLU A 84 -16.20 -7.20 6.82
CA GLU A 84 -16.96 -7.43 8.04
C GLU A 84 -17.90 -8.62 7.90
N ALA A 85 -18.63 -8.72 6.80
CA ALA A 85 -19.55 -9.83 6.53
C ALA A 85 -18.83 -11.18 6.43
N ALA A 86 -17.62 -11.20 5.84
CA ALA A 86 -16.87 -12.43 5.65
C ALA A 86 -16.14 -12.90 6.92
N PHE A 87 -15.62 -11.96 7.73
CA PHE A 87 -14.68 -12.29 8.81
C PHE A 87 -15.06 -11.72 10.18
N GLY A 88 -16.01 -10.79 10.26
CA GLY A 88 -16.37 -10.09 11.49
C GLY A 88 -15.27 -9.21 12.09
N ARG A 89 -14.14 -9.07 11.41
CA ARG A 89 -12.95 -8.34 11.87
C ARG A 89 -12.04 -7.90 10.75
N THR A 90 -11.20 -6.91 11.04
CA THR A 90 -10.02 -6.54 10.24
C THR A 90 -8.93 -6.08 11.20
N ASP A 91 -7.74 -6.63 11.05
CA ASP A 91 -6.56 -6.32 11.88
C ASP A 91 -5.55 -5.44 11.13
N ILE A 92 -5.48 -5.61 9.82
CA ILE A 92 -4.48 -4.98 8.95
C ILE A 92 -5.19 -4.33 7.77
N VAL A 93 -4.88 -3.07 7.50
CA VAL A 93 -5.28 -2.39 6.27
C VAL A 93 -4.05 -1.94 5.51
N VAL A 94 -3.97 -2.29 4.22
CA VAL A 94 -2.90 -1.84 3.35
C VAL A 94 -3.47 -0.95 2.25
N ASN A 95 -3.18 0.34 2.29
CA ASN A 95 -3.50 1.29 1.24
C ASN A 95 -2.45 1.20 0.14
N SER A 96 -2.67 0.31 -0.85
CA SER A 96 -1.79 0.11 -2.00
C SER A 96 -2.39 0.64 -3.31
N ALA A 97 -3.70 0.91 -3.37
CA ALA A 97 -4.32 1.49 -4.55
C ALA A 97 -3.95 2.97 -4.73
N GLY A 98 -3.75 3.37 -5.96
CA GLY A 98 -3.47 4.73 -6.40
C GLY A 98 -3.10 4.74 -7.86
N PHE A 99 -2.85 5.90 -8.43
CA PHE A 99 -2.29 6.04 -9.76
C PHE A 99 -1.39 7.27 -9.89
N THR A 100 -0.64 7.32 -10.99
CA THR A 100 0.16 8.48 -11.36
C THR A 100 0.05 8.74 -12.86
N ALA A 101 0.34 10.00 -13.24
CA ALA A 101 0.52 10.42 -14.63
C ALA A 101 1.94 10.97 -14.79
N PRO A 102 2.75 10.43 -15.72
CA PRO A 102 4.08 10.97 -16.01
C PRO A 102 3.94 12.33 -16.72
N ILE A 103 4.28 13.40 -16.01
CA ILE A 103 4.27 14.78 -16.52
C ILE A 103 5.57 15.44 -16.11
N LYS A 104 6.28 16.08 -17.07
CA LYS A 104 7.48 16.84 -16.75
C LYS A 104 7.15 17.95 -15.74
N HIS A 105 7.94 18.07 -14.68
CA HIS A 105 7.68 19.06 -13.61
C HIS A 105 7.66 20.53 -14.12
N SER A 106 8.31 20.81 -15.24
CA SER A 106 8.31 22.13 -15.89
C SER A 106 7.08 22.39 -16.77
N ASP A 107 6.28 21.36 -17.08
CA ASP A 107 5.09 21.48 -17.93
C ASP A 107 3.85 21.64 -17.05
N LEU A 108 3.63 22.86 -16.58
CA LEU A 108 2.51 23.16 -15.68
C LEU A 108 1.16 23.06 -16.40
N ASN A 109 1.11 23.28 -17.72
CA ASN A 109 -0.15 23.22 -18.47
C ASN A 109 -0.62 21.78 -18.74
N ALA A 110 0.30 20.81 -18.79
CA ALA A 110 -0.07 19.40 -18.93
C ALA A 110 -0.70 18.82 -17.64
N LEU A 111 -0.48 19.46 -16.49
CA LEU A 111 -1.13 19.10 -15.24
C LEU A 111 -2.42 19.93 -15.07
N THR A 112 -3.51 19.46 -15.70
CA THR A 112 -4.81 20.14 -15.59
C THR A 112 -5.41 20.00 -14.19
N ASP A 113 -6.36 20.89 -13.84
CA ASP A 113 -7.04 20.87 -12.53
C ASP A 113 -7.78 19.54 -12.32
N GLU A 114 -8.44 18.99 -13.37
CA GLU A 114 -9.16 17.72 -13.28
C GLU A 114 -8.20 16.54 -13.02
N LEU A 115 -7.02 16.57 -13.63
CA LEU A 115 -6.02 15.53 -13.38
C LEU A 115 -5.45 15.64 -11.98
N LEU A 116 -5.14 16.85 -11.51
CA LEU A 116 -4.69 17.11 -10.15
C LEU A 116 -5.73 16.63 -9.13
N ASP A 117 -7.00 17.00 -9.31
CA ASP A 117 -8.11 16.60 -8.44
C ASP A 117 -8.26 15.06 -8.42
N SER A 118 -8.23 14.42 -9.57
CA SER A 118 -8.33 12.95 -9.64
C SER A 118 -7.17 12.25 -8.92
N MET A 119 -5.95 12.81 -9.00
CA MET A 119 -4.78 12.28 -8.28
C MET A 119 -4.90 12.49 -6.77
N LEU A 120 -5.37 13.65 -6.31
CA LEU A 120 -5.65 13.93 -4.90
C LEU A 120 -6.74 13.00 -4.35
N ILE A 121 -7.79 12.79 -5.12
CA ILE A 121 -8.87 11.86 -4.76
C ILE A 121 -8.32 10.44 -4.58
N ALA A 122 -7.59 9.92 -5.54
CA ALA A 122 -7.13 8.54 -5.50
C ALA A 122 -6.00 8.30 -4.48
N ASN A 123 -5.05 9.25 -4.33
CA ASN A 123 -3.86 9.04 -3.52
C ASN A 123 -3.92 9.65 -2.10
N VAL A 124 -4.91 10.51 -1.81
CA VAL A 124 -5.05 11.18 -0.50
C VAL A 124 -6.42 10.92 0.11
N ARG A 125 -7.51 11.42 -0.53
CA ARG A 125 -8.87 11.25 -0.01
C ARG A 125 -9.28 9.79 0.09
N GLY A 126 -8.96 8.98 -0.92
CA GLY A 126 -9.28 7.56 -0.98
C GLY A 126 -8.67 6.78 0.20
N PRO A 127 -7.34 6.81 0.41
CA PRO A 127 -6.70 6.21 1.58
C PRO A 127 -7.29 6.69 2.92
N PHE A 128 -7.58 7.98 3.07
CA PHE A 128 -8.28 8.49 4.25
C PHE A 128 -9.67 7.85 4.42
N SER A 129 -10.45 7.76 3.35
CA SER A 129 -11.80 7.17 3.38
C SER A 129 -11.74 5.68 3.75
N VAL A 130 -10.73 4.95 3.27
CA VAL A 130 -10.48 3.54 3.64
C VAL A 130 -10.15 3.44 5.13
N ILE A 131 -9.21 4.25 5.64
CA ILE A 131 -8.86 4.25 7.06
C ILE A 131 -10.11 4.51 7.91
N ARG A 132 -10.92 5.52 7.56
CA ARG A 132 -12.15 5.87 8.25
C ARG A 132 -13.15 4.71 8.25
N ALA A 133 -13.35 4.03 7.13
CA ALA A 133 -14.31 2.93 7.00
C ALA A 133 -13.89 1.70 7.84
N PHE A 134 -12.60 1.42 7.94
CA PHE A 134 -12.08 0.28 8.70
C PHE A 134 -11.76 0.58 10.16
N THR A 135 -11.76 1.85 10.60
CA THR A 135 -11.42 2.23 11.98
C THR A 135 -12.22 1.47 13.05
N PRO A 136 -13.54 1.21 12.92
CA PRO A 136 -14.27 0.45 13.92
C PRO A 136 -13.73 -0.97 14.10
N MET A 137 -13.50 -1.70 13.01
CA MET A 137 -12.96 -3.07 13.07
C MET A 137 -11.49 -3.10 13.54
N LEU A 138 -10.68 -2.14 13.10
CA LEU A 138 -9.28 -2.01 13.55
C LEU A 138 -9.20 -1.77 15.06
N ARG A 139 -10.06 -0.90 15.63
CA ARG A 139 -10.14 -0.69 17.08
C ARG A 139 -10.59 -1.96 17.81
N ALA A 140 -11.66 -2.59 17.33
CA ALA A 140 -12.18 -3.81 17.92
C ALA A 140 -11.16 -4.98 17.89
N SER A 141 -10.19 -4.96 16.98
CA SER A 141 -9.13 -5.98 16.92
C SER A 141 -8.12 -5.87 18.08
N GLY A 142 -8.07 -4.73 18.78
CA GLY A 142 -7.19 -4.43 19.91
C GLY A 142 -5.72 -4.17 19.54
N ALA A 143 -5.34 -4.36 18.27
CA ALA A 143 -3.97 -4.16 17.77
C ALA A 143 -3.99 -3.84 16.26
N GLY A 144 -4.88 -2.94 15.84
CA GLY A 144 -5.05 -2.54 14.46
C GLY A 144 -3.77 -1.93 13.87
N VAL A 145 -3.51 -2.20 12.59
CA VAL A 145 -2.43 -1.53 11.87
C VAL A 145 -2.85 -1.13 10.46
N VAL A 146 -2.48 0.09 10.09
CA VAL A 146 -2.62 0.62 8.73
C VAL A 146 -1.24 0.84 8.15
N VAL A 147 -0.99 0.30 6.96
CA VAL A 147 0.23 0.55 6.19
C VAL A 147 -0.15 1.22 4.88
N SER A 148 0.35 2.43 4.65
CA SER A 148 0.07 3.18 3.43
C SER A 148 1.29 3.20 2.51
N LEU A 149 1.08 2.83 1.22
CA LEU A 149 2.12 2.90 0.19
C LEU A 149 2.32 4.37 -0.23
N SER A 150 3.34 4.99 0.37
CA SER A 150 3.82 6.32 -0.02
C SER A 150 4.81 6.21 -1.18
N SER A 151 5.83 7.05 -1.22
CA SER A 151 6.93 7.05 -2.18
C SER A 151 8.07 7.92 -1.66
N ILE A 152 9.30 7.67 -2.12
CA ILE A 152 10.41 8.63 -1.95
C ILE A 152 10.06 10.00 -2.57
N SER A 153 9.18 10.05 -3.58
CA SER A 153 8.71 11.28 -4.21
C SER A 153 8.07 12.26 -3.23
N GLY A 154 7.47 11.75 -2.13
CA GLY A 154 6.81 12.58 -1.13
C GLY A 154 7.76 13.46 -0.30
N PHE A 155 9.05 13.14 -0.25
CA PHE A 155 10.04 13.92 0.51
C PHE A 155 11.24 14.37 -0.32
N THR A 156 11.47 13.77 -1.50
CA THR A 156 12.52 14.24 -2.42
C THR A 156 12.03 15.32 -3.38
N GLY A 157 10.71 15.43 -3.59
CA GLY A 157 10.12 16.31 -4.60
C GLY A 157 10.45 15.88 -6.03
N SER A 158 11.00 14.67 -6.24
CA SER A 158 11.33 14.10 -7.54
C SER A 158 10.45 12.88 -7.80
N GLY A 159 9.77 12.83 -8.96
CA GLY A 159 8.84 11.75 -9.26
C GLY A 159 8.24 11.85 -10.65
N SER A 160 7.13 11.14 -10.87
CA SER A 160 6.43 11.10 -12.15
C SER A 160 5.71 12.41 -12.49
N SER A 161 5.31 13.20 -11.49
CA SER A 161 4.72 14.53 -11.65
C SER A 161 4.75 15.30 -10.32
N VAL A 162 4.58 16.63 -10.39
CA VAL A 162 4.43 17.51 -9.21
C VAL A 162 3.25 17.05 -8.35
N ALA A 163 2.10 16.73 -8.98
CA ALA A 163 0.91 16.25 -8.28
C ALA A 163 1.17 14.97 -7.49
N TYR A 164 1.91 14.01 -8.08
CA TYR A 164 2.25 12.77 -7.39
C TYR A 164 3.13 13.01 -6.16
N CYS A 165 4.13 13.88 -6.29
CA CYS A 165 4.98 14.27 -5.16
C CYS A 165 4.15 14.88 -4.04
N ALA A 166 3.26 15.82 -4.36
CA ALA A 166 2.37 16.47 -3.39
C ALA A 166 1.42 15.46 -2.71
N CYS A 167 0.81 14.55 -3.47
CA CYS A 167 -0.06 13.50 -2.93
C CYS A 167 0.69 12.61 -1.92
N LYS A 168 1.92 12.21 -2.24
CA LYS A 168 2.69 11.31 -1.37
C LYS A 168 3.20 12.03 -0.12
N ALA A 169 3.56 13.31 -0.22
CA ALA A 169 3.84 14.17 0.93
C ALA A 169 2.61 14.33 1.86
N ALA A 170 1.44 14.56 1.27
CA ALA A 170 0.17 14.63 2.00
C ALA A 170 -0.14 13.31 2.73
N LEU A 171 0.07 12.16 2.08
CA LEU A 171 -0.15 10.84 2.68
C LEU A 171 0.80 10.59 3.86
N ASP A 172 2.07 10.98 3.75
CA ASP A 172 3.05 10.90 4.84
C ASP A 172 2.59 11.73 6.05
N THR A 173 2.21 12.99 5.83
CA THR A 173 1.74 13.89 6.90
C THR A 173 0.43 13.39 7.53
N MET A 174 -0.50 12.89 6.71
CA MET A 174 -1.75 12.29 7.18
C MET A 174 -1.47 11.08 8.07
N THR A 175 -0.50 10.24 7.72
CA THR A 175 -0.08 9.10 8.54
C THR A 175 0.43 9.53 9.90
N LEU A 176 1.28 10.59 9.97
CA LEU A 176 1.77 11.16 11.24
C LEU A 176 0.62 11.68 12.11
N SER A 177 -0.31 12.41 11.51
CA SER A 177 -1.44 13.00 12.22
C SER A 177 -2.38 11.93 12.80
N LEU A 178 -2.75 10.95 11.98
CA LEU A 178 -3.63 9.86 12.39
C LEU A 178 -2.96 8.90 13.38
N ALA A 179 -1.65 8.70 13.30
CA ALA A 179 -0.91 7.90 14.27
C ALA A 179 -1.01 8.48 15.70
N ARG A 180 -1.02 9.82 15.83
CA ARG A 180 -1.25 10.49 17.11
C ARG A 180 -2.69 10.36 17.60
N ALA A 181 -3.64 10.45 16.66
CA ALA A 181 -5.07 10.51 16.99
C ALA A 181 -5.70 9.12 17.25
N LEU A 182 -5.16 8.05 16.65
CA LEU A 182 -5.73 6.72 16.70
C LEU A 182 -4.93 5.72 17.58
N GLY A 183 -3.79 6.14 18.11
CA GLY A 183 -3.09 5.36 19.15
C GLY A 183 -3.80 5.44 20.49
N PRO A 184 -3.68 4.41 21.33
CA PRO A 184 -2.85 3.22 21.16
C PRO A 184 -3.51 2.08 20.35
N GLU A 185 -4.80 2.19 19.99
CA GLU A 185 -5.56 1.06 19.42
C GLU A 185 -5.14 0.73 17.99
N ILE A 186 -4.71 1.75 17.22
CA ILE A 186 -4.33 1.59 15.81
C ILE A 186 -2.98 2.25 15.57
N ARG A 187 -2.04 1.48 15.01
CA ARG A 187 -0.75 1.99 14.51
C ARG A 187 -0.87 2.34 13.03
N LEU A 188 -0.22 3.41 12.62
CA LEU A 188 -0.15 3.82 11.23
C LEU A 188 1.31 3.95 10.79
N MET A 189 1.65 3.36 9.64
CA MET A 189 3.00 3.36 9.08
C MET A 189 2.94 3.68 7.58
N CYS A 190 4.02 4.21 7.03
CA CYS A 190 4.22 4.31 5.59
C CYS A 190 5.32 3.36 5.12
N VAL A 191 5.18 2.82 3.92
CA VAL A 191 6.29 2.28 3.15
C VAL A 191 6.50 3.21 1.96
N SER A 192 7.75 3.65 1.74
CA SER A 192 8.11 4.63 0.70
C SER A 192 9.04 3.98 -0.33
N PRO A 193 8.49 3.36 -1.39
CA PRO A 193 9.29 2.77 -2.45
C PRO A 193 9.95 3.82 -3.34
N GLY A 194 11.02 3.41 -4.01
CA GLY A 194 11.59 4.07 -5.17
C GLY A 194 10.93 3.63 -6.48
N ALA A 195 11.75 3.33 -7.50
CA ALA A 195 11.28 2.73 -8.75
C ALA A 195 11.16 1.22 -8.59
N VAL A 196 9.93 0.71 -8.59
CA VAL A 196 9.60 -0.71 -8.44
C VAL A 196 9.22 -1.31 -9.79
N ALA A 197 9.53 -2.58 -10.01
CA ALA A 197 9.21 -3.33 -11.23
C ALA A 197 7.71 -3.66 -11.31
N THR A 198 6.92 -2.67 -11.67
CA THR A 198 5.46 -2.75 -11.85
C THR A 198 5.00 -1.88 -13.02
N ASP A 199 3.79 -2.11 -13.49
CA ASP A 199 3.12 -1.29 -14.52
C ASP A 199 2.56 0.05 -13.98
N PHE A 200 2.88 0.43 -12.74
CA PHE A 200 2.32 1.61 -12.09
C PHE A 200 2.65 2.93 -12.81
N VAL A 201 3.85 3.04 -13.38
CA VAL A 201 4.26 4.19 -14.19
C VAL A 201 4.25 3.80 -15.65
N ALA A 202 3.29 4.34 -16.40
CA ALA A 202 3.15 4.07 -17.83
C ALA A 202 4.46 4.36 -18.59
N GLY A 203 4.86 3.45 -19.49
CA GLY A 203 6.05 3.59 -20.31
C GLY A 203 7.39 3.29 -19.60
N ARG A 204 7.37 2.87 -18.34
CA ARG A 204 8.60 2.43 -17.64
C ARG A 204 8.82 0.94 -17.87
N ASP A 205 9.70 0.63 -18.79
CA ASP A 205 10.12 -0.74 -19.08
C ASP A 205 11.25 -1.22 -18.16
N ARG A 206 11.65 -2.49 -18.33
CA ARG A 206 12.73 -3.10 -17.54
C ARG A 206 14.08 -2.43 -17.80
N ALA A 207 14.35 -2.01 -19.03
CA ALA A 207 15.62 -1.31 -19.37
C ALA A 207 15.73 0.03 -18.63
N ALA A 208 14.62 0.77 -18.51
CA ALA A 208 14.58 1.99 -17.70
C ALA A 208 14.83 1.71 -16.21
N LEU A 209 14.29 0.60 -15.68
CA LEU A 209 14.54 0.20 -14.30
C LEU A 209 15.99 -0.22 -14.07
N GLU A 210 16.61 -0.95 -14.99
CA GLU A 210 18.03 -1.33 -14.93
C GLU A 210 18.94 -0.09 -14.92
N LYS A 211 18.64 0.90 -15.78
CA LYS A 211 19.39 2.17 -15.80
C LYS A 211 19.26 2.92 -14.46
N ILE A 212 18.06 2.94 -13.86
CA ILE A 212 17.84 3.53 -12.55
C ILE A 212 18.62 2.76 -11.48
N ALA A 213 18.51 1.43 -11.48
CA ALA A 213 19.19 0.57 -10.53
C ALA A 213 20.71 0.72 -10.56
N ALA A 214 21.31 0.80 -11.75
CA ALA A 214 22.74 0.98 -11.91
C ALA A 214 23.28 2.26 -11.22
N ALA A 215 22.45 3.29 -11.07
CA ALA A 215 22.80 4.54 -10.39
C ALA A 215 22.54 4.51 -8.87
N THR A 216 21.92 3.46 -8.33
CA THR A 216 21.64 3.35 -6.89
C THR A 216 22.77 2.62 -6.14
N PRO A 217 22.95 2.88 -4.83
CA PRO A 217 23.94 2.18 -4.02
C PRO A 217 23.86 0.66 -4.06
N LEU A 218 22.64 0.08 -4.04
CA LEU A 218 22.49 -1.37 -4.05
C LEU A 218 22.55 -2.00 -5.45
N LYS A 219 22.54 -1.20 -6.52
CA LYS A 219 22.67 -1.62 -7.94
C LYS A 219 21.74 -2.77 -8.34
N ARG A 220 20.56 -2.81 -7.76
CA ARG A 220 19.52 -3.81 -8.08
C ARG A 220 18.17 -3.15 -8.29
N ILE A 221 17.36 -3.78 -9.14
CA ILE A 221 15.95 -3.39 -9.28
C ILE A 221 15.23 -3.73 -7.98
N VAL A 222 14.35 -2.84 -7.55
CA VAL A 222 13.42 -3.09 -6.46
C VAL A 222 12.21 -3.83 -7.03
N GLU A 223 11.95 -5.02 -6.53
CA GLU A 223 10.81 -5.84 -6.94
C GLU A 223 9.61 -5.61 -5.98
N PRO A 224 8.38 -5.95 -6.39
CA PRO A 224 7.20 -5.84 -5.52
C PRO A 224 7.34 -6.57 -4.19
N GLU A 225 8.06 -7.70 -4.18
CA GLU A 225 8.33 -8.53 -3.01
C GLU A 225 9.17 -7.79 -1.96
N ASP A 226 10.16 -6.99 -2.37
CA ASP A 226 10.96 -6.16 -1.45
C ASP A 226 10.08 -5.17 -0.69
N VAL A 227 9.06 -4.64 -1.36
CA VAL A 227 8.10 -3.71 -0.75
C VAL A 227 7.13 -4.44 0.16
N ALA A 228 6.69 -5.64 -0.23
CA ALA A 228 5.84 -6.49 0.61
C ALA A 228 6.55 -6.89 1.92
N ASP A 229 7.86 -7.18 1.88
CA ASP A 229 8.66 -7.46 3.08
C ASP A 229 8.64 -6.26 4.04
N ALA A 230 8.75 -5.04 3.53
CA ALA A 230 8.67 -3.83 4.34
C ALA A 230 7.26 -3.61 4.92
N VAL A 231 6.20 -3.96 4.17
CA VAL A 231 4.82 -3.94 4.69
C VAL A 231 4.67 -4.93 5.84
N LEU A 232 5.16 -6.17 5.70
CA LEU A 232 5.17 -7.16 6.77
C LEU A 232 5.97 -6.65 7.98
N ALA A 233 7.13 -6.03 7.77
CA ALA A 233 7.90 -5.43 8.85
C ALA A 233 7.09 -4.37 9.61
N CYS A 234 6.38 -3.47 8.91
CA CYS A 234 5.48 -2.49 9.54
C CYS A 234 4.38 -3.16 10.38
N VAL A 235 3.83 -4.27 9.93
CA VAL A 235 2.83 -5.05 10.68
C VAL A 235 3.44 -5.61 11.96
N MET A 236 4.65 -6.13 11.90
CA MET A 236 5.34 -6.81 13.02
C MET A 236 5.99 -5.86 14.03
N LEU A 237 6.31 -4.62 13.67
CA LEU A 237 6.97 -3.62 14.52
C LEU A 237 5.99 -3.00 15.53
N LYS A 238 5.66 -3.73 16.61
CA LYS A 238 4.62 -3.36 17.60
C LYS A 238 4.86 -2.03 18.31
N ALA A 239 6.10 -1.59 18.44
CA ALA A 239 6.48 -0.33 19.11
C ALA A 239 6.65 0.85 18.14
N SER A 240 6.24 0.71 16.86
CA SER A 240 6.40 1.74 15.84
C SER A 240 5.05 2.22 15.33
N THR A 241 4.86 3.55 15.32
CA THR A 241 3.72 4.23 14.68
C THR A 241 4.15 5.61 14.17
N GLY A 242 3.53 6.11 13.11
CA GLY A 242 3.87 7.39 12.48
C GLY A 242 5.16 7.37 11.64
N GLY A 243 5.90 6.26 11.61
CA GLY A 243 7.16 6.13 10.88
C GLY A 243 6.99 5.72 9.43
N ARG A 244 8.13 5.70 8.71
CA ARG A 244 8.22 5.17 7.34
C ARG A 244 9.39 4.20 7.20
N ILE A 245 9.23 3.22 6.31
CA ILE A 245 10.32 2.36 5.82
C ILE A 245 10.57 2.71 4.35
N ILE A 246 11.83 3.02 4.00
CA ILE A 246 12.22 3.35 2.63
C ILE A 246 12.71 2.07 1.94
N VAL A 247 12.22 1.82 0.71
CA VAL A 247 12.56 0.64 -0.09
C VAL A 247 12.88 1.11 -1.51
N ASP A 248 14.12 1.55 -1.75
CA ASP A 248 14.47 2.23 -3.00
C ASP A 248 15.89 1.92 -3.52
N GLY A 249 16.57 0.94 -2.93
CA GLY A 249 17.94 0.60 -3.26
C GLY A 249 18.96 1.70 -2.91
N GLY A 250 18.57 2.68 -2.10
CA GLY A 250 19.38 3.84 -1.75
C GLY A 250 19.25 5.00 -2.75
N ARG A 251 18.22 4.98 -3.62
CA ARG A 251 18.05 5.98 -4.68
C ARG A 251 17.93 7.42 -4.15
N PHE A 252 17.32 7.65 -3.01
CA PHE A 252 17.15 8.99 -2.45
C PHE A 252 18.46 9.61 -1.92
N LEU A 253 19.54 8.82 -1.87
CA LEU A 253 20.87 9.25 -1.42
C LEU A 253 21.72 9.83 -2.57
N VAL A 254 21.28 9.66 -3.83
CA VAL A 254 22.04 10.02 -5.05
C VAL A 254 21.24 10.91 -5.98
#